data_eb07be4f267bc3f10c808f3dd5b16692
#
_entry.id   eb07be4f267bc3f10c808f3dd5b16692
#
_cell.length_a   1.000
_cell.length_b   1.000
_cell.length_c   1.000
_cell.angle_alpha   90.00
_cell.angle_beta   90.00
_cell.angle_gamma   90.00
#
_symmetry.space_group_name_H-M   'P 1'
#
loop_
_entity.id
_entity.type
_entity.pdbx_description
1 polymer ?
#
loop_
_entity_poly.entity_id
_entity_poly.type
_entity_poly.pdbx_seq_one_letter_code
_entity_poly.pdbx_strand_id
1 'polypeptide(L)'
;MSFDFETKISAKFMNEKAVVLNPKMQNILTERGFGELQNDALVLDSFETLYLLYNNKLELKKINKNIIFDELIQKYLQKDDDALTRFLLYRDLRTKGYVVKDGFGFGSDFRVYEKG
;
A
#
# COMPACT_ATOMS: atom_id res chain seq x y z
N MET A 1 -2.66 -10.92 9.76
CA MET A 1 -1.72 -10.00 10.42
C MET A 1 -2.48 -8.83 11.00
N SER A 2 -2.29 -8.57 12.24
CA SER A 2 -2.83 -7.35 12.83
C SER A 2 -1.79 -6.24 12.74
N PHE A 3 -2.25 -4.99 12.83
CA PHE A 3 -1.35 -3.87 12.88
C PHE A 3 -0.88 -3.69 14.30
N ASP A 4 0.42 -3.82 14.51
CA ASP A 4 1.04 -3.67 15.82
C ASP A 4 1.63 -2.28 16.04
N PHE A 5 1.24 -1.34 15.20
CA PHE A 5 1.62 0.06 15.38
C PHE A 5 0.35 0.92 15.41
N GLU A 6 0.39 1.95 16.24
CA GLU A 6 -0.74 2.87 16.38
C GLU A 6 -0.58 4.14 15.56
N THR A 7 0.65 4.48 15.22
CA THR A 7 0.94 5.69 14.46
C THR A 7 0.31 5.63 13.08
N LYS A 8 -0.49 6.63 12.75
CA LYS A 8 -1.02 6.75 11.40
C LYS A 8 0.07 7.28 10.48
N ILE A 9 0.30 6.59 9.39
CA ILE A 9 1.34 6.94 8.43
C ILE A 9 0.87 8.08 7.55
N SER A 10 1.70 9.09 7.35
CA SER A 10 1.42 10.19 6.43
C SER A 10 2.17 9.96 5.14
N ALA A 11 1.47 10.05 4.02
CA ALA A 11 2.06 9.89 2.71
C ALA A 11 1.53 10.94 1.74
N LYS A 12 2.36 11.25 0.74
CA LYS A 12 1.97 12.13 -0.36
C LYS A 12 1.70 11.29 -1.59
N PHE A 13 0.64 11.66 -2.31
CA PHE A 13 0.32 10.99 -3.56
C PHE A 13 1.01 11.73 -4.71
N MET A 14 2.06 11.12 -5.25
CA MET A 14 2.90 11.72 -6.28
C MET A 14 3.12 10.71 -7.38
N ASN A 15 2.91 11.12 -8.63
CA ASN A 15 3.11 10.25 -9.80
C ASN A 15 2.37 8.91 -9.66
N GLU A 16 1.13 8.98 -9.20
CA GLU A 16 0.24 7.83 -8.99
C GLU A 16 0.75 6.84 -7.93
N LYS A 17 1.66 7.28 -7.06
CA LYS A 17 2.20 6.46 -5.97
C LYS A 17 2.09 7.18 -4.65
N ALA A 18 1.96 6.41 -3.59
CA ALA A 18 2.04 6.95 -2.24
C ALA A 18 3.50 6.96 -1.79
N VAL A 19 3.96 8.11 -1.32
CA VAL A 19 5.36 8.33 -0.97
C VAL A 19 5.43 8.73 0.50
N VAL A 20 6.21 8.00 1.28
CA VAL A 20 6.42 8.26 2.71
C VAL A 20 7.81 8.83 2.89
N LEU A 21 7.90 10.02 3.47
CA LEU A 21 9.16 10.74 3.62
C LEU A 21 9.72 10.73 5.04
N ASN A 22 8.89 10.50 6.03
CA ASN A 22 9.31 10.50 7.44
C ASN A 22 10.09 9.23 7.77
N PRO A 23 11.35 9.33 8.25
CA PRO A 23 12.18 8.14 8.50
C PRO A 23 11.58 7.15 9.51
N LYS A 24 10.94 7.63 10.56
CA LYS A 24 10.31 6.74 11.54
C LYS A 24 9.18 5.94 10.92
N MET A 25 8.37 6.61 10.12
CA MET A 25 7.26 5.95 9.42
C MET A 25 7.76 4.97 8.38
N GLN A 26 8.84 5.32 7.67
CA GLN A 26 9.49 4.40 6.74
C GLN A 26 9.93 3.13 7.44
N ASN A 27 10.55 3.26 8.62
CA ASN A 27 11.02 2.10 9.38
C ASN A 27 9.86 1.21 9.83
N ILE A 28 8.77 1.81 10.31
CA ILE A 28 7.58 1.05 10.71
C ILE A 28 7.08 0.19 9.56
N LEU A 29 7.03 0.77 8.38
CA LEU A 29 6.51 0.08 7.20
C LEU A 29 7.48 -0.97 6.66
N THR A 30 8.75 -0.64 6.56
CA THR A 30 9.75 -1.57 6.01
C THR A 30 9.92 -2.80 6.87
N GLU A 31 9.86 -2.64 8.19
CA GLU A 31 9.92 -3.78 9.12
C GLU A 31 8.76 -4.76 8.90
N ARG A 32 7.68 -4.30 8.33
CA ARG A 32 6.48 -5.11 8.07
C ARG A 32 6.31 -5.48 6.60
N GLY A 33 7.37 -5.26 5.83
CA GLY A 33 7.37 -5.67 4.43
C GLY A 33 6.57 -4.77 3.51
N PHE A 34 6.38 -3.51 3.86
CA PHE A 34 5.71 -2.54 2.99
C PHE A 34 6.71 -1.61 2.34
N GLY A 35 6.47 -1.31 1.07
CA GLY A 35 7.19 -0.27 0.36
C GLY A 35 8.55 -0.68 -0.16
N GLU A 36 9.13 0.23 -0.92
CA GLU A 36 10.47 0.07 -1.48
C GLU A 36 11.18 1.41 -1.38
N LEU A 37 12.37 1.40 -0.81
CA LEU A 37 13.15 2.63 -0.68
C LEU A 37 13.73 3.02 -2.04
N GLN A 38 13.46 4.25 -2.43
CA GLN A 38 13.99 4.86 -3.64
C GLN A 38 14.60 6.19 -3.22
N ASN A 39 15.91 6.26 -3.17
CA ASN A 39 16.63 7.38 -2.58
C ASN A 39 16.18 7.53 -1.12
N ASP A 40 15.72 8.70 -0.71
CA ASP A 40 15.30 8.94 0.65
C ASP A 40 13.80 8.77 0.85
N ALA A 41 13.09 8.25 -0.13
CA ALA A 41 11.65 8.10 -0.08
C ALA A 41 11.26 6.62 -0.05
N LEU A 42 10.24 6.30 0.72
CA LEU A 42 9.63 4.98 0.68
C LEU A 42 8.40 5.05 -0.21
N VAL A 43 8.40 4.27 -1.28
CA VAL A 43 7.31 4.25 -2.26
C VAL A 43 6.47 3.00 -2.03
N LEU A 44 5.17 3.21 -1.87
CA LEU A 44 4.21 2.13 -1.71
C LEU A 44 3.58 1.80 -3.06
N ASP A 45 3.38 0.51 -3.33
CA ASP A 45 2.64 0.13 -4.52
C ASP A 45 1.14 0.34 -4.31
N SER A 46 0.36 0.12 -5.37
CA SER A 46 -1.07 0.41 -5.36
C SER A 46 -1.83 -0.38 -4.29
N PHE A 47 -1.52 -1.67 -4.16
CA PHE A 47 -2.26 -2.52 -3.22
C PHE A 47 -1.80 -2.30 -1.78
N GLU A 48 -0.53 -1.99 -1.57
CA GLU A 48 -0.04 -1.58 -0.26
C GLU A 48 -0.78 -0.31 0.20
N THR A 49 -0.91 0.64 -0.70
CA THR A 49 -1.62 1.89 -0.41
C THR A 49 -3.08 1.63 -0.07
N LEU A 50 -3.77 0.84 -0.89
CA LEU A 50 -5.17 0.49 -0.64
C LEU A 50 -5.34 -0.23 0.71
N TYR A 51 -4.46 -1.16 1.01
CA TYR A 51 -4.55 -1.94 2.24
C TYR A 51 -4.40 -1.06 3.48
N LEU A 52 -3.43 -0.17 3.46
CA LEU A 52 -3.21 0.75 4.58
C LEU A 52 -4.37 1.75 4.73
N LEU A 53 -4.93 2.23 3.63
CA LEU A 53 -6.13 3.07 3.66
C LEU A 53 -7.33 2.30 4.20
N TYR A 54 -7.53 1.08 3.73
CA TYR A 54 -8.64 0.22 4.15
C TYR A 54 -8.63 0.01 5.66
N ASN A 55 -7.46 -0.14 6.24
CA ASN A 55 -7.28 -0.37 7.67
C ASN A 55 -7.12 0.93 8.47
N ASN A 56 -7.32 2.06 7.83
CA ASN A 56 -7.21 3.37 8.46
C ASN A 56 -5.83 3.63 9.08
N LYS A 57 -4.79 3.14 8.42
CA LYS A 57 -3.40 3.32 8.88
C LYS A 57 -2.62 4.30 8.03
N LEU A 58 -3.23 4.86 7.00
CA LEU A 58 -2.58 5.78 6.09
C LEU A 58 -3.42 7.02 5.89
N GLU A 59 -2.78 8.18 6.00
CA GLU A 59 -3.35 9.44 5.56
C GLU A 59 -2.63 9.81 4.27
N LEU A 60 -3.36 9.78 3.17
CA LEU A 60 -2.81 10.02 1.84
C LEU A 60 -3.28 11.37 1.34
N LYS A 61 -2.34 12.24 1.04
CA LYS A 61 -2.66 13.61 0.60
C LYS A 61 -2.17 13.89 -0.80
N LYS A 62 -3.02 14.56 -1.55
CA LYS A 62 -2.67 15.15 -2.83
C LYS A 62 -2.98 16.63 -2.77
N ILE A 63 -1.96 17.48 -2.70
CA ILE A 63 -2.09 18.91 -2.48
C ILE A 63 -2.87 19.18 -1.19
N ASN A 64 -4.06 19.74 -1.24
CA ASN A 64 -4.86 20.07 -0.05
C ASN A 64 -6.01 19.11 0.17
N LYS A 65 -5.94 17.91 -0.41
CA LYS A 65 -7.03 16.95 -0.35
C LYS A 65 -6.55 15.62 0.17
N ASN A 66 -7.32 15.03 1.07
CA ASN A 66 -7.10 13.65 1.50
C ASN A 66 -7.73 12.70 0.49
N ILE A 67 -6.99 11.67 0.11
CA ILE A 67 -7.49 10.61 -0.75
C ILE A 67 -7.90 9.46 0.14
N ILE A 68 -9.14 9.00 -0.01
CA ILE A 68 -9.68 7.90 0.77
C ILE A 68 -9.72 6.62 -0.07
N PHE A 69 -9.91 5.49 0.61
CA PHE A 69 -9.94 4.18 -0.04
C PHE A 69 -10.93 4.14 -1.21
N ASP A 70 -12.16 4.60 -0.98
CA ASP A 70 -13.21 4.53 -2.00
C ASP A 70 -12.84 5.27 -3.27
N GLU A 71 -12.23 6.44 -3.14
CA GLU A 71 -11.79 7.21 -4.31
C GLU A 71 -10.70 6.46 -5.08
N LEU A 72 -9.75 5.91 -4.35
CA LEU A 72 -8.60 5.27 -4.98
C LEU A 72 -8.97 3.96 -5.65
N ILE A 73 -9.80 3.13 -5.01
CA ILE A 73 -10.24 1.88 -5.63
C ILE A 73 -11.07 2.14 -6.88
N GLN A 74 -11.91 3.17 -6.88
CA GLN A 74 -12.68 3.54 -8.07
C GLN A 74 -11.77 3.95 -9.23
N LYS A 75 -10.71 4.67 -8.92
CA LYS A 75 -9.74 5.08 -9.93
C LYS A 75 -9.05 3.86 -10.55
N TYR A 76 -8.69 2.89 -9.74
CA TYR A 76 -8.05 1.66 -10.23
C TYR A 76 -9.03 0.80 -11.03
N LEU A 77 -10.30 0.75 -10.61
CA LEU A 77 -11.33 0.00 -11.34
C LEU A 77 -11.55 0.54 -12.75
N GLN A 78 -11.32 1.83 -12.98
CA GLN A 78 -11.41 2.40 -14.32
C GLN A 78 -10.33 1.88 -15.26
N LYS A 79 -9.22 1.42 -14.71
CA LYS A 79 -8.10 0.89 -15.48
C LYS A 79 -8.05 -0.63 -15.51
N ASP A 80 -8.63 -1.28 -14.52
CA ASP A 80 -8.56 -2.71 -14.32
C ASP A 80 -9.84 -3.19 -13.65
N ASP A 81 -10.68 -3.90 -14.39
CA ASP A 81 -11.95 -4.38 -13.88
C ASP A 81 -11.79 -5.34 -12.71
N ASP A 82 -10.62 -5.98 -12.59
CA ASP A 82 -10.33 -6.95 -11.55
C ASP A 82 -9.66 -6.33 -10.31
N ALA A 83 -9.54 -5.01 -10.27
CA ALA A 83 -8.81 -4.34 -9.19
C ALA A 83 -9.36 -4.69 -7.80
N LEU A 84 -10.67 -4.73 -7.65
CA LEU A 84 -11.26 -5.07 -6.36
C LEU A 84 -10.99 -6.52 -5.98
N THR A 85 -11.13 -7.44 -6.92
CA THR A 85 -10.84 -8.86 -6.67
C THR A 85 -9.39 -9.06 -6.25
N ARG A 86 -8.48 -8.38 -6.94
CA ARG A 86 -7.05 -8.44 -6.57
C ARG A 86 -6.79 -7.85 -5.21
N PHE A 87 -7.46 -6.74 -4.89
CA PHE A 87 -7.32 -6.14 -3.57
C PHE A 87 -7.78 -7.11 -2.47
N LEU A 88 -8.91 -7.78 -2.69
CA LEU A 88 -9.42 -8.73 -1.70
C LEU A 88 -8.45 -9.89 -1.49
N LEU A 89 -7.83 -10.38 -2.56
CA LEU A 89 -6.80 -11.39 -2.46
C LEU A 89 -5.58 -10.87 -1.69
N TYR A 90 -5.14 -9.67 -2.03
CA TYR A 90 -4.02 -9.02 -1.34
C TYR A 90 -4.32 -8.91 0.15
N ARG A 91 -5.50 -8.41 0.49
CA ARG A 91 -5.94 -8.27 1.87
C ARG A 91 -5.88 -9.59 2.63
N ASP A 92 -6.40 -10.64 2.02
CA ASP A 92 -6.42 -11.95 2.67
C ASP A 92 -5.00 -12.49 2.91
N LEU A 93 -4.12 -12.32 1.94
CA LEU A 93 -2.72 -12.76 2.08
C LEU A 93 -2.00 -11.98 3.18
N ARG A 94 -2.18 -10.67 3.23
CA ARG A 94 -1.58 -9.85 4.27
C ARG A 94 -2.13 -10.21 5.65
N THR A 95 -3.42 -10.44 5.73
CA THR A 95 -4.07 -10.81 6.99
C THR A 95 -3.50 -12.12 7.53
N LYS A 96 -3.11 -13.02 6.63
CA LYS A 96 -2.46 -14.28 7.02
C LYS A 96 -0.99 -14.12 7.36
N GLY A 97 -0.43 -12.93 7.23
CA GLY A 97 0.94 -12.65 7.63
C GLY A 97 1.97 -12.70 6.52
N TYR A 98 1.55 -12.87 5.29
CA TYR A 98 2.50 -12.86 4.18
C TYR A 98 2.91 -11.44 3.80
N VAL A 99 4.12 -11.31 3.29
CA VAL A 99 4.55 -10.10 2.59
C VAL A 99 4.17 -10.27 1.13
N VAL A 100 3.45 -9.30 0.59
CA VAL A 100 2.90 -9.39 -0.75
C VAL A 100 3.36 -8.18 -1.56
N LYS A 101 3.98 -8.43 -2.69
CA LYS A 101 4.47 -7.40 -3.61
C LYS A 101 3.84 -7.56 -4.97
N ASP A 102 3.90 -6.52 -5.79
CA ASP A 102 3.48 -6.61 -7.18
C ASP A 102 4.28 -7.69 -7.88
N GLY A 103 3.61 -8.44 -8.74
CA GLY A 103 4.25 -9.47 -9.53
C GLY A 103 5.14 -8.91 -10.61
N PHE A 104 5.85 -9.81 -11.26
CA PHE A 104 6.68 -9.44 -12.41
C PHE A 104 5.82 -9.34 -13.66
N GLY A 105 6.11 -8.35 -14.49
CA GLY A 105 5.49 -8.22 -15.81
C GLY A 105 4.05 -7.74 -15.73
N PHE A 106 3.20 -8.28 -16.56
CA PHE A 106 1.94 -7.69 -16.92
C PHE A 106 0.82 -8.02 -15.96
N GLY A 107 1.15 -7.83 -14.80
CA GLY A 107 0.15 -7.82 -14.31
C GLY A 107 -0.73 -8.17 -13.34
N SER A 108 -0.90 -9.16 -13.23
CA SER A 108 -1.96 -9.61 -12.39
C SER A 108 -1.53 -10.40 -11.20
N ASP A 109 -0.30 -10.80 -11.19
CA ASP A 109 0.18 -11.72 -10.17
C ASP A 109 0.89 -11.00 -9.05
N PHE A 110 0.81 -11.57 -7.86
CA PHE A 110 1.56 -11.07 -6.72
C PHE A 110 2.77 -11.96 -6.46
N ARG A 111 3.81 -11.35 -5.92
CA ARG A 111 4.93 -12.08 -5.32
C ARG A 111 4.64 -12.18 -3.83
N VAL A 112 4.62 -13.39 -3.32
CA VAL A 112 4.24 -13.64 -1.93
C VAL A 112 5.43 -14.23 -1.19
N TYR A 113 5.76 -13.63 -0.04
CA TYR A 113 6.90 -14.05 0.77
C TYR A 113 6.43 -14.32 2.19
N GLU A 114 7.00 -15.33 2.80
CA GLU A 114 6.79 -15.51 4.22
C GLU A 114 7.52 -14.42 4.98
N LYS A 115 6.88 -13.93 6.02
CA LYS A 115 7.50 -12.97 6.90
C LYS A 115 8.40 -13.72 7.85
N GLY A 116 9.69 -13.46 7.72
CA GLY A 116 10.52 -14.24 8.58
C GLY A 116 11.83 -13.77 8.84
#